data_ab4f0d92c7735ff6a4e4a7cfa4e46b9f
#
_entry.id   ab4f0d92c7735ff6a4e4a7cfa4e46b9f
#
_cell.length_a   1.000
_cell.length_b   1.000
_cell.length_c   1.000
_cell.angle_alpha   90.00
_cell.angle_beta   90.00
_cell.angle_gamma   90.00
#
_symmetry.space_group_name_H-M   'P 1'
#
loop_
_entity.id
_entity.type
_entity.pdbx_description
1 polymer ?
#
loop_
_entity_poly.entity_id
_entity_poly.type
_entity_poly.pdbx_seq_one_letter_code
_entity_poly.pdbx_strand_id
1 'polypeptide(L)'
;LKLAVLGFTSFPEFHGQFLKGARDAGAELEDFNTQVDYFSYDDGATNTPESDAFLEQTLRRIQDGGYDGLLALARSTPTFRELGESGVYVATAVNDVEPDMRRFHICYNGFVAGRIAAELIYCWMPDRPRPVAIASGWKDMRIHSATVSGFEAQTKQTPLNIGSVYYNYDNPDVAYESTRRLLEACPQLGAIYVNTFNSSGVIRAVRETGRELVLVTSDLNNELRSCIQSGFVAASIFQNQYEQGRRGLHSLFQALANDEPVQDVVMITPEIILSSNLALF
;
A
#
# COMPACT_ATOMS: atom_id res chain seq x y z
N LEU A 1 -15.64 -24.73 4.76
CA LEU A 1 -15.85 -23.29 4.86
C LEU A 1 -16.13 -22.67 3.50
N LYS A 2 -16.88 -21.57 3.47
CA LYS A 2 -17.11 -20.76 2.29
C LYS A 2 -16.60 -19.35 2.52
N LEU A 3 -15.53 -18.98 1.83
CA LEU A 3 -14.84 -17.70 2.02
C LEU A 3 -15.02 -16.81 0.79
N ALA A 4 -15.07 -15.50 1.02
CA ALA A 4 -15.07 -14.48 -0.02
C ALA A 4 -13.75 -13.68 0.02
N VAL A 5 -13.22 -13.35 -1.14
CA VAL A 5 -12.13 -12.37 -1.31
C VAL A 5 -12.64 -11.24 -2.19
N LEU A 6 -12.51 -10.00 -1.71
CA LEU A 6 -12.92 -8.80 -2.43
C LEU A 6 -11.69 -7.92 -2.69
N GLY A 7 -11.51 -7.45 -3.92
CA GLY A 7 -10.41 -6.58 -4.29
C GLY A 7 -10.74 -5.63 -5.44
N PHE A 8 -9.82 -4.70 -5.73
CA PHE A 8 -9.93 -3.77 -6.84
C PHE A 8 -9.34 -4.32 -8.13
N THR A 9 -9.85 -3.86 -9.27
CA THR A 9 -9.26 -4.10 -10.60
C THR A 9 -8.42 -2.92 -11.09
N SER A 10 -8.58 -1.74 -10.50
CA SER A 10 -7.72 -0.58 -10.75
C SER A 10 -6.27 -0.87 -10.31
N PHE A 11 -5.30 -0.24 -10.96
CA PHE A 11 -3.86 -0.46 -10.71
C PHE A 11 -3.46 -1.95 -10.65
N PRO A 12 -3.52 -2.67 -11.79
CA PRO A 12 -3.34 -4.14 -11.83
C PRO A 12 -2.01 -4.61 -11.25
N GLU A 13 -0.95 -3.84 -11.39
CA GLU A 13 0.37 -4.17 -10.85
C GLU A 13 0.43 -4.12 -9.32
N PHE A 14 -0.51 -3.41 -8.69
CA PHE A 14 -0.64 -3.32 -7.25
C PHE A 14 -1.73 -4.27 -6.72
N HIS A 15 -2.99 -4.03 -7.08
CA HIS A 15 -4.12 -4.80 -6.57
C HIS A 15 -4.14 -6.23 -7.11
N GLY A 16 -3.63 -6.46 -8.32
CA GLY A 16 -3.50 -7.79 -8.90
C GLY A 16 -2.57 -8.71 -8.10
N GLN A 17 -1.54 -8.19 -7.45
CA GLN A 17 -0.66 -8.97 -6.59
C GLN A 17 -1.40 -9.47 -5.33
N PHE A 18 -2.24 -8.63 -4.71
CA PHE A 18 -3.08 -9.05 -3.59
C PHE A 18 -4.01 -10.19 -4.00
N LEU A 19 -4.74 -10.04 -5.10
CA LEU A 19 -5.66 -11.07 -5.59
C LEU A 19 -4.92 -12.36 -5.97
N LYS A 20 -3.71 -12.27 -6.53
CA LYS A 20 -2.87 -13.43 -6.84
C LYS A 20 -2.48 -14.17 -5.56
N GLY A 21 -1.98 -13.47 -4.55
CA GLY A 21 -1.63 -14.08 -3.26
C GLY A 21 -2.81 -14.77 -2.60
N ALA A 22 -3.99 -14.14 -2.62
CA ALA A 22 -5.21 -14.74 -2.11
C ALA A 22 -5.64 -15.98 -2.93
N ARG A 23 -5.47 -15.99 -4.27
CA ARG A 23 -5.78 -17.16 -5.11
C ARG A 23 -4.85 -18.33 -4.84
N ASP A 24 -3.56 -18.07 -4.69
CA ASP A 24 -2.57 -19.11 -4.39
C ASP A 24 -2.89 -19.75 -3.02
N ALA A 25 -3.23 -18.93 -2.00
CA ALA A 25 -3.72 -19.44 -0.72
C ALA A 25 -5.04 -20.21 -0.85
N GLY A 26 -5.99 -19.72 -1.64
CA GLY A 26 -7.27 -20.40 -1.87
C GLY A 26 -7.09 -21.78 -2.47
N ALA A 27 -6.18 -21.94 -3.42
CA ALA A 27 -5.85 -23.25 -4.00
C ALA A 27 -5.27 -24.22 -2.96
N GLU A 28 -4.42 -23.73 -2.05
CA GLU A 28 -3.89 -24.54 -0.93
C GLU A 28 -5.00 -24.97 0.06
N LEU A 29 -6.09 -24.20 0.17
CA LEU A 29 -7.20 -24.46 1.08
C LEU A 29 -8.27 -25.42 0.49
N GLU A 30 -8.24 -25.74 -0.80
CA GLU A 30 -9.18 -26.70 -1.42
C GLU A 30 -9.11 -28.07 -0.76
N ASP A 31 -7.90 -28.52 -0.37
CA ASP A 31 -7.69 -29.79 0.33
C ASP A 31 -8.37 -29.85 1.73
N PHE A 32 -8.74 -28.71 2.28
CA PHE A 32 -9.41 -28.55 3.58
C PHE A 32 -10.93 -28.32 3.42
N ASN A 33 -11.52 -28.74 2.31
CA ASN A 33 -12.95 -28.57 2.01
C ASN A 33 -13.40 -27.11 2.17
N THR A 34 -12.58 -26.18 1.67
CA THR A 34 -12.85 -24.74 1.71
C THR A 34 -13.05 -24.21 0.30
N GLN A 35 -14.21 -23.62 0.06
CA GLN A 35 -14.51 -22.91 -1.18
C GLN A 35 -14.14 -21.44 -1.02
N VAL A 36 -13.45 -20.87 -2.00
CA VAL A 36 -13.10 -19.44 -2.03
C VAL A 36 -13.62 -18.80 -3.30
N ASP A 37 -14.52 -17.82 -3.15
CA ASP A 37 -15.07 -17.05 -4.26
C ASP A 37 -14.41 -15.66 -4.31
N TYR A 38 -14.06 -15.20 -5.53
CA TYR A 38 -13.33 -13.95 -5.74
C TYR A 38 -14.23 -12.92 -6.38
N PHE A 39 -14.36 -11.79 -5.71
CA PHE A 39 -15.09 -10.61 -6.16
C PHE A 39 -14.10 -9.49 -6.47
N SER A 40 -14.33 -8.79 -7.56
CA SER A 40 -13.52 -7.64 -7.91
C SER A 40 -14.38 -6.53 -8.47
N TYR A 41 -13.99 -5.29 -8.23
CA TYR A 41 -14.68 -4.13 -8.76
C TYR A 41 -13.67 -3.05 -9.18
N ASP A 42 -14.08 -2.22 -10.11
CA ASP A 42 -13.30 -1.08 -10.52
C ASP A 42 -13.61 0.10 -9.57
N ASP A 43 -12.62 0.47 -8.76
CA ASP A 43 -12.73 1.61 -7.88
C ASP A 43 -12.53 2.94 -8.63
N GLY A 44 -11.99 2.87 -9.84
CA GLY A 44 -11.49 4.03 -10.56
C GLY A 44 -10.36 4.72 -9.79
N ALA A 45 -9.75 5.72 -10.40
CA ALA A 45 -8.80 6.60 -9.68
C ALA A 45 -9.55 7.62 -8.79
N THR A 46 -10.87 7.60 -8.79
CA THR A 46 -11.75 8.56 -8.12
C THR A 46 -12.94 7.84 -7.52
N ASN A 47 -13.21 8.10 -6.25
CA ASN A 47 -14.42 7.65 -5.57
C ASN A 47 -15.65 8.18 -6.30
N THR A 48 -16.25 7.36 -7.17
CA THR A 48 -17.47 7.73 -7.89
C THR A 48 -18.68 7.10 -7.22
N PRO A 49 -19.88 7.74 -7.33
CA PRO A 49 -21.12 7.13 -6.84
C PRO A 49 -21.39 5.75 -7.45
N GLU A 50 -20.94 5.51 -8.68
CA GLU A 50 -21.09 4.21 -9.37
C GLU A 50 -20.20 3.15 -8.72
N SER A 51 -18.94 3.48 -8.38
CA SER A 51 -18.05 2.55 -7.69
C SER A 51 -18.52 2.24 -6.27
N ASP A 52 -19.09 3.23 -5.57
CA ASP A 52 -19.72 3.04 -4.27
C ASP A 52 -20.92 2.10 -4.34
N ALA A 53 -21.82 2.32 -5.30
CA ALA A 53 -22.98 1.47 -5.51
C ALA A 53 -22.59 0.03 -5.86
N PHE A 54 -21.53 -0.15 -6.65
CA PHE A 54 -21.03 -1.48 -7.00
C PHE A 54 -20.40 -2.19 -5.80
N LEU A 55 -19.64 -1.48 -4.98
CA LEU A 55 -19.10 -2.02 -3.73
C LEU A 55 -20.22 -2.48 -2.80
N GLU A 56 -21.22 -1.64 -2.55
CA GLU A 56 -22.39 -1.95 -1.73
C GLU A 56 -23.13 -3.18 -2.23
N GLN A 57 -23.41 -3.25 -3.55
CA GLN A 57 -24.06 -4.40 -4.15
C GLN A 57 -23.24 -5.68 -3.95
N THR A 58 -21.93 -5.60 -4.08
CA THR A 58 -21.03 -6.76 -3.92
C THR A 58 -21.04 -7.24 -2.47
N LEU A 59 -20.94 -6.31 -1.50
CA LEU A 59 -21.00 -6.66 -0.07
C LEU A 59 -22.34 -7.31 0.31
N ARG A 60 -23.47 -6.81 -0.22
CA ARG A 60 -24.78 -7.45 -0.01
C ARG A 60 -24.87 -8.85 -0.63
N ARG A 61 -24.29 -9.06 -1.82
CA ARG A 61 -24.21 -10.40 -2.42
C ARG A 61 -23.40 -11.37 -1.55
N ILE A 62 -22.34 -10.88 -0.89
CA ILE A 62 -21.55 -11.68 0.05
C ILE A 62 -22.40 -11.98 1.29
N GLN A 63 -23.11 -11.01 1.83
CA GLN A 63 -24.01 -11.17 2.98
C GLN A 63 -25.07 -12.24 2.71
N ASP A 64 -25.75 -12.16 1.56
CA ASP A 64 -26.83 -13.08 1.19
C ASP A 64 -26.30 -14.45 0.73
N GLY A 65 -25.02 -14.53 0.36
CA GLY A 65 -24.39 -15.71 -0.22
C GLY A 65 -24.00 -16.80 0.78
N GLY A 66 -24.18 -16.59 2.09
CA GLY A 66 -23.88 -17.58 3.13
C GLY A 66 -22.39 -17.85 3.26
N TYR A 67 -21.56 -16.80 3.22
CA TYR A 67 -20.12 -16.90 3.45
C TYR A 67 -19.82 -16.88 4.95
N ASP A 68 -18.87 -17.74 5.36
CA ASP A 68 -18.36 -17.78 6.74
C ASP A 68 -17.41 -16.61 7.02
N GLY A 69 -16.65 -16.17 5.99
CA GLY A 69 -15.68 -15.09 6.14
C GLY A 69 -15.41 -14.31 4.86
N LEU A 70 -14.93 -13.09 5.02
CA LEU A 70 -14.56 -12.14 3.97
C LEU A 70 -13.14 -11.59 4.25
N LEU A 71 -12.24 -11.70 3.26
CA LEU A 71 -11.01 -10.91 3.19
C LEU A 71 -11.21 -9.79 2.17
N ALA A 72 -11.21 -8.55 2.61
CA ALA A 72 -11.50 -7.39 1.76
C ALA A 72 -10.31 -6.43 1.63
N LEU A 73 -9.95 -6.11 0.39
CA LEU A 73 -9.25 -4.90 0.02
C LEU A 73 -10.30 -3.95 -0.56
N ALA A 74 -10.81 -3.03 0.26
CA ALA A 74 -11.93 -2.18 -0.11
C ALA A 74 -11.90 -0.85 0.65
N ARG A 75 -12.73 0.10 0.22
CA ARG A 75 -13.01 1.31 0.97
C ARG A 75 -13.97 1.00 2.12
N SER A 76 -13.88 1.79 3.21
CA SER A 76 -14.79 1.65 4.35
C SER A 76 -16.20 2.08 3.96
N THR A 77 -17.18 1.23 4.29
CA THR A 77 -18.61 1.52 4.22
C THR A 77 -19.32 0.95 5.45
N PRO A 78 -20.49 1.48 5.86
CA PRO A 78 -21.26 0.92 6.97
C PRO A 78 -21.66 -0.56 6.79
N THR A 79 -21.76 -1.04 5.56
CA THR A 79 -22.16 -2.42 5.24
C THR A 79 -21.16 -3.45 5.77
N PHE A 80 -19.89 -3.07 6.03
CA PHE A 80 -18.96 -3.98 6.72
C PHE A 80 -19.42 -4.32 8.15
N ARG A 81 -20.04 -3.37 8.86
CA ARG A 81 -20.61 -3.64 10.18
C ARG A 81 -21.80 -4.60 10.07
N GLU A 82 -22.70 -4.35 9.12
CA GLU A 82 -23.87 -5.22 8.87
C GLU A 82 -23.44 -6.66 8.54
N LEU A 83 -22.35 -6.83 7.77
CA LEU A 83 -21.74 -8.14 7.50
C LEU A 83 -21.29 -8.84 8.79
N GLY A 84 -20.55 -8.13 9.64
CA GLY A 84 -20.10 -8.68 10.93
C GLY A 84 -21.26 -9.05 11.85
N GLU A 85 -22.32 -8.24 11.88
CA GLU A 85 -23.54 -8.51 12.66
C GLU A 85 -24.33 -9.71 12.10
N SER A 86 -24.27 -9.97 10.80
CA SER A 86 -24.88 -11.15 10.18
C SER A 86 -24.10 -12.45 10.41
N GLY A 87 -22.94 -12.37 11.07
CA GLY A 87 -22.09 -13.52 11.41
C GLY A 87 -20.93 -13.78 10.46
N VAL A 88 -20.75 -12.97 9.41
CA VAL A 88 -19.57 -13.07 8.53
C VAL A 88 -18.32 -12.59 9.27
N TYR A 89 -17.26 -13.40 9.27
CA TYR A 89 -15.98 -13.02 9.84
C TYR A 89 -15.24 -12.05 8.89
N VAL A 90 -15.28 -10.76 9.16
CA VAL A 90 -14.68 -9.74 8.30
C VAL A 90 -13.21 -9.52 8.63
N ALA A 91 -12.36 -9.65 7.63
CA ALA A 91 -10.95 -9.28 7.65
C ALA A 91 -10.66 -8.27 6.52
N THR A 92 -9.74 -7.34 6.74
CA THR A 92 -9.33 -6.36 5.74
C THR A 92 -7.85 -6.46 5.42
N ALA A 93 -7.46 -6.04 4.21
CA ALA A 93 -6.07 -6.01 3.78
C ALA A 93 -5.77 -4.69 3.06
N VAL A 94 -4.54 -4.19 3.19
CA VAL A 94 -4.02 -2.98 2.56
C VAL A 94 -4.73 -1.71 3.06
N ASN A 95 -5.99 -1.55 2.71
CA ASN A 95 -6.87 -0.49 3.21
C ASN A 95 -7.69 -1.02 4.39
N ASP A 96 -7.74 -0.25 5.47
CA ASP A 96 -8.49 -0.62 6.66
C ASP A 96 -9.88 0.06 6.69
N VAL A 97 -10.80 -0.62 7.36
CA VAL A 97 -12.11 -0.05 7.78
C VAL A 97 -12.03 0.33 9.26
N GLU A 98 -13.11 0.89 9.83
CA GLU A 98 -13.11 1.15 11.27
C GLU A 98 -12.94 -0.15 12.08
N PRO A 99 -12.16 -0.14 13.17
CA PRO A 99 -11.82 -1.37 13.92
C PRO A 99 -13.01 -2.19 14.40
N ASP A 100 -14.16 -1.55 14.66
CA ASP A 100 -15.40 -2.21 15.07
C ASP A 100 -16.17 -2.88 13.92
N MET A 101 -15.72 -2.70 12.67
CA MET A 101 -16.31 -3.29 11.46
C MET A 101 -15.57 -4.53 10.98
N ARG A 102 -14.47 -4.91 11.62
CA ARG A 102 -13.65 -6.07 11.24
C ARG A 102 -13.12 -6.83 12.45
N ARG A 103 -12.64 -8.03 12.22
CA ARG A 103 -11.98 -8.87 13.23
C ARG A 103 -10.48 -8.69 13.25
N PHE A 104 -9.85 -8.56 12.06
CA PHE A 104 -8.43 -8.21 11.94
C PHE A 104 -8.16 -7.46 10.65
N HIS A 105 -7.03 -6.77 10.64
CA HIS A 105 -6.48 -6.09 9.48
C HIS A 105 -5.07 -6.60 9.17
N ILE A 106 -4.76 -6.84 7.90
CA ILE A 106 -3.40 -7.16 7.48
C ILE A 106 -2.83 -6.05 6.57
N CYS A 107 -1.70 -5.50 6.96
CA CYS A 107 -1.04 -4.45 6.20
C CYS A 107 0.48 -4.50 6.38
N TYR A 108 1.22 -3.75 5.57
CA TYR A 108 2.63 -3.56 5.83
C TYR A 108 2.85 -2.53 6.96
N ASN A 109 4.02 -2.60 7.60
CA ASN A 109 4.36 -1.66 8.65
C ASN A 109 4.85 -0.33 8.07
N GLY A 110 3.90 0.60 7.81
CA GLY A 110 4.19 1.91 7.22
C GLY A 110 5.13 2.77 8.06
N PHE A 111 5.04 2.69 9.40
CA PHE A 111 5.96 3.43 10.27
C PHE A 111 7.42 2.96 10.08
N VAL A 112 7.64 1.65 10.01
CA VAL A 112 8.96 1.08 9.73
C VAL A 112 9.41 1.43 8.31
N ALA A 113 8.51 1.40 7.33
CA ALA A 113 8.82 1.79 5.95
C ALA A 113 9.33 3.24 5.87
N GLY A 114 8.67 4.17 6.56
CA GLY A 114 9.13 5.57 6.63
C GLY A 114 10.51 5.71 7.28
N ARG A 115 10.78 4.95 8.35
CA ARG A 115 12.11 4.93 8.97
C ARG A 115 13.19 4.41 8.01
N ILE A 116 12.90 3.32 7.32
CA ILE A 116 13.80 2.74 6.30
C ILE A 116 14.09 3.77 5.21
N ALA A 117 13.07 4.48 4.70
CA ALA A 117 13.26 5.51 3.68
C ALA A 117 14.21 6.62 4.14
N ALA A 118 14.04 7.12 5.35
CA ALA A 118 14.91 8.16 5.91
C ALA A 118 16.34 7.65 6.11
N GLU A 119 16.51 6.43 6.59
CA GLU A 119 17.83 5.81 6.78
C GLU A 119 18.56 5.62 5.45
N LEU A 120 17.88 5.08 4.44
CA LEU A 120 18.44 4.93 3.09
C LEU A 120 18.86 6.27 2.50
N ILE A 121 18.02 7.30 2.57
CA ILE A 121 18.35 8.64 2.08
C ILE A 121 19.57 9.18 2.82
N TYR A 122 19.65 9.01 4.13
CA TYR A 122 20.82 9.43 4.90
C TYR A 122 22.09 8.71 4.46
N CYS A 123 22.05 7.41 4.21
CA CYS A 123 23.20 6.64 3.72
C CYS A 123 23.73 7.13 2.36
N TRP A 124 22.86 7.66 1.50
CA TRP A 124 23.29 8.22 0.20
C TRP A 124 23.62 9.72 0.23
N MET A 125 23.40 10.40 1.37
CA MET A 125 23.73 11.82 1.57
C MET A 125 24.50 12.10 2.87
N PRO A 126 25.54 11.34 3.23
CA PRO A 126 26.15 11.43 4.56
C PRO A 126 26.90 12.76 4.80
N ASP A 127 27.56 13.29 3.78
CA ASP A 127 28.51 14.42 3.93
C ASP A 127 27.88 15.79 3.66
N ARG A 128 26.68 15.84 3.12
CA ARG A 128 25.97 17.07 2.75
C ARG A 128 24.48 16.94 3.04
N PRO A 129 24.06 17.07 4.32
CA PRO A 129 22.65 17.05 4.65
C PRO A 129 21.93 18.19 3.93
N ARG A 130 21.19 17.84 2.87
CA ARG A 130 20.33 18.76 2.13
C ARG A 130 18.87 18.51 2.55
N PRO A 131 17.98 19.49 2.37
CA PRO A 131 16.57 19.27 2.63
C PRO A 131 16.01 18.07 1.85
N VAL A 132 15.11 17.33 2.48
CA VAL A 132 14.40 16.20 1.91
C VAL A 132 12.92 16.57 1.78
N ALA A 133 12.27 16.15 0.71
CA ALA A 133 10.84 16.25 0.57
C ALA A 133 10.18 14.87 0.66
N ILE A 134 8.94 14.85 1.11
CA ILE A 134 8.07 13.66 1.08
C ILE A 134 6.88 13.96 0.16
N ALA A 135 6.77 13.19 -0.91
CA ALA A 135 5.60 13.14 -1.78
C ALA A 135 4.65 12.08 -1.25
N SER A 136 3.55 12.49 -0.67
CA SER A 136 2.60 11.60 -0.01
C SER A 136 1.25 11.58 -0.73
N GLY A 137 0.46 10.52 -0.54
CA GLY A 137 -0.88 10.41 -1.14
C GLY A 137 -1.90 11.30 -0.43
N TRP A 138 -2.61 10.73 0.52
CA TRP A 138 -3.63 11.43 1.32
C TRP A 138 -3.16 11.62 2.75
N LYS A 139 -3.38 12.81 3.29
CA LYS A 139 -3.03 13.12 4.68
C LYS A 139 -3.79 12.26 5.69
N ASP A 140 -5.06 12.00 5.42
CA ASP A 140 -5.94 11.30 6.35
C ASP A 140 -5.92 9.77 6.18
N MET A 141 -5.18 9.25 5.19
CA MET A 141 -4.99 7.82 5.03
C MET A 141 -3.95 7.31 6.03
N ARG A 142 -4.34 6.39 6.92
CA ARG A 142 -3.52 5.89 8.03
C ARG A 142 -2.15 5.41 7.58
N ILE A 143 -2.07 4.69 6.47
CA ILE A 143 -0.81 4.14 5.98
C ILE A 143 0.16 5.24 5.52
N HIS A 144 -0.33 6.27 4.83
CA HIS A 144 0.50 7.39 4.40
C HIS A 144 0.98 8.23 5.59
N SER A 145 0.10 8.54 6.54
CA SER A 145 0.47 9.28 7.75
C SER A 145 1.43 8.49 8.65
N ALA A 146 1.28 7.17 8.77
CA ALA A 146 2.23 6.33 9.50
C ALA A 146 3.62 6.35 8.86
N THR A 147 3.69 6.31 7.53
CA THR A 147 4.96 6.38 6.79
C THR A 147 5.65 7.73 6.98
N VAL A 148 4.91 8.85 6.90
CA VAL A 148 5.45 10.19 7.19
C VAL A 148 5.96 10.27 8.63
N SER A 149 5.18 9.80 9.60
CA SER A 149 5.56 9.79 11.03
C SER A 149 6.80 8.94 11.29
N GLY A 150 6.94 7.80 10.60
CA GLY A 150 8.12 6.96 10.67
C GLY A 150 9.37 7.66 10.13
N PHE A 151 9.23 8.34 8.98
CA PHE A 151 10.30 9.15 8.40
C PHE A 151 10.74 10.26 9.36
N GLU A 152 9.79 11.03 9.91
CA GLU A 152 10.05 12.09 10.90
C GLU A 152 10.74 11.55 12.15
N ALA A 153 10.33 10.37 12.64
CA ALA A 153 10.97 9.76 13.81
C ALA A 153 12.44 9.42 13.56
N GLN A 154 12.78 8.94 12.35
CA GLN A 154 14.14 8.59 11.98
C GLN A 154 15.01 9.83 11.76
N THR A 155 14.46 10.94 11.23
CA THR A 155 15.22 12.18 11.05
C THR A 155 15.70 12.79 12.37
N LYS A 156 15.04 12.51 13.49
CA LYS A 156 15.53 12.93 14.83
C LYS A 156 16.85 12.25 15.23
N GLN A 157 17.23 11.17 14.56
CA GLN A 157 18.46 10.40 14.81
C GLN A 157 19.53 10.65 13.73
N THR A 158 19.25 11.52 12.76
CA THR A 158 20.12 11.84 11.63
C THR A 158 20.16 13.35 11.42
N PRO A 159 21.14 13.91 10.70
CA PRO A 159 21.16 15.32 10.34
C PRO A 159 20.22 15.68 9.17
N LEU A 160 19.33 14.78 8.74
CA LEU A 160 18.36 15.07 7.70
C LEU A 160 17.36 16.11 8.16
N ASN A 161 17.00 17.02 7.26
CA ASN A 161 15.97 18.04 7.48
C ASN A 161 14.83 17.85 6.47
N ILE A 162 13.61 17.68 6.98
CA ILE A 162 12.40 17.64 6.15
C ILE A 162 12.06 19.08 5.77
N GLY A 163 12.31 19.42 4.52
CA GLY A 163 12.00 20.75 3.99
C GLY A 163 10.54 20.88 3.57
N SER A 164 9.89 19.78 3.15
CA SER A 164 8.50 19.80 2.70
C SER A 164 7.85 18.42 2.76
N VAL A 165 6.56 18.40 3.13
CA VAL A 165 5.66 17.26 2.88
C VAL A 165 4.51 17.78 2.01
N TYR A 166 4.27 17.16 0.86
CA TYR A 166 3.18 17.55 -0.04
C TYR A 166 2.35 16.33 -0.44
N TYR A 167 1.09 16.59 -0.79
CA TYR A 167 0.12 15.55 -1.06
C TYR A 167 -0.26 15.56 -2.53
N ASN A 168 -0.15 14.40 -3.19
CA ASN A 168 -0.38 14.24 -4.62
C ASN A 168 -1.64 13.43 -4.94
N TYR A 169 -2.33 12.90 -3.92
CA TYR A 169 -3.57 12.12 -4.07
C TYR A 169 -3.42 10.92 -5.02
N ASP A 170 -2.20 10.36 -5.07
CA ASP A 170 -1.80 9.29 -6.00
C ASP A 170 -2.07 9.61 -7.48
N ASN A 171 -2.20 10.90 -7.80
CA ASN A 171 -2.43 11.44 -9.13
C ASN A 171 -1.11 11.90 -9.77
N PRO A 172 -0.71 11.33 -10.93
CA PRO A 172 0.59 11.62 -11.55
C PRO A 172 0.74 13.07 -12.01
N ASP A 173 -0.32 13.72 -12.43
CA ASP A 173 -0.25 15.13 -12.89
C ASP A 173 -0.13 16.08 -11.70
N VAL A 174 -0.86 15.83 -10.62
CA VAL A 174 -0.70 16.59 -9.36
C VAL A 174 0.70 16.38 -8.79
N ALA A 175 1.21 15.16 -8.81
CA ALA A 175 2.56 14.81 -8.37
C ALA A 175 3.61 15.57 -9.22
N TYR A 176 3.46 15.58 -10.53
CA TYR A 176 4.35 16.29 -11.45
C TYR A 176 4.38 17.80 -11.17
N GLU A 177 3.22 18.47 -11.16
CA GLU A 177 3.16 19.91 -10.95
C GLU A 177 3.66 20.32 -9.57
N SER A 178 3.31 19.58 -8.52
CA SER A 178 3.75 19.87 -7.16
C SER A 178 5.27 19.69 -7.01
N THR A 179 5.81 18.62 -7.61
CA THR A 179 7.26 18.37 -7.61
C THR A 179 8.00 19.46 -8.38
N ARG A 180 7.53 19.83 -9.55
CA ARG A 180 8.15 20.91 -10.36
C ARG A 180 8.24 22.22 -9.58
N ARG A 181 7.13 22.65 -8.96
CA ARG A 181 7.11 23.86 -8.11
C ARG A 181 8.06 23.75 -6.91
N LEU A 182 8.13 22.58 -6.28
CA LEU A 182 9.06 22.35 -5.18
C LEU A 182 10.52 22.47 -5.64
N LEU A 183 10.87 21.90 -6.79
CA LEU A 183 12.22 21.93 -7.34
C LEU A 183 12.66 23.37 -7.71
N GLU A 184 11.72 24.20 -8.19
CA GLU A 184 11.96 25.62 -8.43
C GLU A 184 12.15 26.41 -7.12
N ALA A 185 11.31 26.15 -6.12
CA ALA A 185 11.34 26.86 -4.82
C ALA A 185 12.50 26.43 -3.92
N CYS A 186 13.02 25.19 -4.07
CA CYS A 186 14.08 24.62 -3.24
C CYS A 186 15.25 24.10 -4.09
N PRO A 187 16.14 25.00 -4.61
CA PRO A 187 17.29 24.59 -5.42
C PRO A 187 18.25 23.65 -4.69
N GLN A 188 18.32 23.72 -3.36
CA GLN A 188 19.19 22.88 -2.53
C GLN A 188 18.57 21.53 -2.15
N LEU A 189 17.35 21.21 -2.57
CA LEU A 189 16.71 19.91 -2.29
C LEU A 189 17.65 18.76 -2.69
N GLY A 190 17.85 17.80 -1.80
CA GLY A 190 18.78 16.68 -2.00
C GLY A 190 18.11 15.34 -2.24
N ALA A 191 16.91 15.15 -1.75
CA ALA A 191 16.19 13.89 -1.91
C ALA A 191 14.68 14.08 -1.92
N ILE A 192 13.98 13.11 -2.51
CA ILE A 192 12.54 12.96 -2.41
C ILE A 192 12.21 11.52 -2.03
N TYR A 193 11.38 11.34 -1.00
CA TYR A 193 10.71 10.08 -0.72
C TYR A 193 9.28 10.13 -1.25
N VAL A 194 8.91 9.13 -2.05
CA VAL A 194 7.55 8.97 -2.60
C VAL A 194 6.90 7.79 -1.91
N ASN A 195 5.93 8.05 -1.03
CA ASN A 195 5.28 6.99 -0.25
C ASN A 195 3.96 6.47 -0.87
N THR A 196 3.76 6.72 -2.16
CA THR A 196 2.62 6.23 -2.93
C THR A 196 3.07 5.29 -4.03
N PHE A 197 2.16 4.43 -4.52
CA PHE A 197 2.41 3.53 -5.65
C PHE A 197 2.77 4.30 -6.92
N ASN A 198 2.07 5.42 -7.18
CA ASN A 198 2.23 6.16 -8.42
C ASN A 198 3.33 7.24 -8.31
N SER A 199 4.57 6.83 -8.56
CA SER A 199 5.75 7.70 -8.53
C SER A 199 6.06 8.40 -9.88
N SER A 200 5.34 8.08 -10.96
CA SER A 200 5.65 8.52 -12.34
C SER A 200 5.72 10.05 -12.49
N GLY A 201 4.80 10.79 -11.88
CA GLY A 201 4.80 12.26 -11.93
C GLY A 201 6.03 12.87 -11.28
N VAL A 202 6.45 12.36 -10.12
CA VAL A 202 7.67 12.80 -9.44
C VAL A 202 8.91 12.48 -10.28
N ILE A 203 9.01 11.26 -10.79
CA ILE A 203 10.12 10.80 -11.65
C ILE A 203 10.24 11.70 -12.88
N ARG A 204 9.11 11.98 -13.57
CA ARG A 204 9.08 12.87 -14.74
C ARG A 204 9.59 14.26 -14.42
N ALA A 205 9.08 14.89 -13.35
CA ALA A 205 9.50 16.22 -12.94
C ALA A 205 10.99 16.31 -12.62
N VAL A 206 11.52 15.34 -11.87
CA VAL A 206 12.97 15.32 -11.53
C VAL A 206 13.82 15.12 -12.78
N ARG A 207 13.42 14.20 -13.68
CA ARG A 207 14.16 13.91 -14.91
C ARG A 207 14.26 15.13 -15.83
N GLU A 208 13.20 15.90 -15.98
CA GLU A 208 13.16 17.11 -16.81
C GLU A 208 14.07 18.23 -16.29
N THR A 209 14.32 18.30 -14.99
CA THR A 209 15.23 19.31 -14.43
C THR A 209 16.71 18.94 -14.60
N GLY A 210 17.03 17.71 -14.92
CA GLY A 210 18.41 17.20 -14.97
C GLY A 210 19.16 17.25 -13.61
N ARG A 211 18.44 17.44 -12.49
CA ARG A 211 19.05 17.52 -11.16
C ARG A 211 19.37 16.13 -10.62
N GLU A 212 20.49 16.01 -9.97
CA GLU A 212 20.87 14.82 -9.20
C GLU A 212 20.20 14.89 -7.80
N LEU A 213 19.23 14.02 -7.59
CA LEU A 213 18.50 13.86 -6.34
C LEU A 213 18.48 12.39 -5.95
N VAL A 214 18.57 12.11 -4.64
CA VAL A 214 18.28 10.77 -4.14
C VAL A 214 16.77 10.55 -4.16
N LEU A 215 16.31 9.61 -4.98
CA LEU A 215 14.91 9.19 -5.04
C LEU A 215 14.74 7.85 -4.35
N VAL A 216 13.88 7.81 -3.34
CA VAL A 216 13.37 6.58 -2.73
C VAL A 216 11.87 6.55 -2.96
N THR A 217 11.36 5.43 -3.46
CA THR A 217 9.95 5.27 -3.83
C THR A 217 9.27 4.17 -3.02
N SER A 218 8.02 3.91 -3.30
CA SER A 218 7.26 2.79 -2.74
C SER A 218 6.76 1.89 -3.85
N ASP A 219 6.69 0.60 -3.55
CA ASP A 219 6.22 -0.48 -4.42
C ASP A 219 7.04 -0.69 -5.70
N LEU A 220 6.46 -1.36 -6.68
CA LEU A 220 7.11 -1.67 -7.93
C LEU A 220 6.09 -1.74 -9.07
N ASN A 221 6.41 -1.04 -10.16
CA ASN A 221 5.72 -1.14 -11.43
C ASN A 221 6.75 -1.20 -12.58
N ASN A 222 6.31 -1.41 -13.81
CA ASN A 222 7.21 -1.60 -14.95
C ASN A 222 8.10 -0.38 -15.23
N GLU A 223 7.59 0.84 -15.10
CA GLU A 223 8.37 2.06 -15.25
C GLU A 223 9.44 2.16 -14.17
N LEU A 224 9.05 1.91 -12.92
CA LEU A 224 9.93 2.00 -11.77
C LEU A 224 11.07 0.98 -11.82
N ARG A 225 10.83 -0.24 -12.35
CA ARG A 225 11.89 -1.22 -12.59
C ARG A 225 13.04 -0.64 -13.42
N SER A 226 12.73 0.00 -14.53
CA SER A 226 13.73 0.63 -15.41
C SER A 226 14.48 1.76 -14.69
N CYS A 227 13.79 2.54 -13.85
CA CYS A 227 14.41 3.61 -13.09
C CYS A 227 15.34 3.10 -11.98
N ILE A 228 14.99 2.00 -11.31
CA ILE A 228 15.86 1.35 -10.31
C ILE A 228 17.07 0.71 -11.01
N GLN A 229 16.85 0.01 -12.12
CA GLN A 229 17.94 -0.65 -12.87
C GLN A 229 18.97 0.35 -13.40
N SER A 230 18.53 1.54 -13.83
CA SER A 230 19.44 2.60 -14.30
C SER A 230 20.10 3.41 -13.17
N GLY A 231 19.72 3.19 -11.91
CA GLY A 231 20.17 3.98 -10.78
C GLY A 231 19.53 5.37 -10.65
N PHE A 232 18.53 5.70 -11.48
CA PHE A 232 17.78 6.96 -11.35
C PHE A 232 16.94 7.00 -10.09
N VAL A 233 16.36 5.87 -9.68
CA VAL A 233 15.74 5.65 -8.38
C VAL A 233 16.69 4.77 -7.56
N ALA A 234 17.08 5.25 -6.38
CA ALA A 234 18.08 4.59 -5.55
C ALA A 234 17.54 3.31 -4.90
N ALA A 235 16.28 3.34 -4.44
CA ALA A 235 15.59 2.21 -3.85
C ALA A 235 14.07 2.37 -3.95
N SER A 236 13.35 1.25 -3.81
CA SER A 236 11.93 1.25 -3.51
C SER A 236 11.64 0.43 -2.26
N ILE A 237 10.62 0.84 -1.50
CA ILE A 237 10.15 0.12 -0.31
C ILE A 237 8.87 -0.61 -0.69
N PHE A 238 8.96 -1.93 -0.69
CA PHE A 238 7.90 -2.79 -1.17
C PHE A 238 7.03 -3.26 0.00
N GLN A 239 5.73 -3.09 -0.13
CA GLN A 239 4.77 -3.47 0.91
C GLN A 239 4.24 -4.90 0.74
N ASN A 240 4.65 -5.63 -0.28
CA ASN A 240 4.34 -7.02 -0.55
C ASN A 240 2.84 -7.34 -0.48
N GLN A 241 2.09 -6.82 -1.44
CA GLN A 241 0.63 -7.03 -1.54
C GLN A 241 0.28 -8.51 -1.75
N TYR A 242 1.13 -9.26 -2.44
CA TYR A 242 0.97 -10.70 -2.60
C TYR A 242 0.91 -11.40 -1.24
N GLU A 243 1.87 -11.10 -0.36
CA GLU A 243 1.92 -11.71 0.97
C GLU A 243 0.75 -11.23 1.86
N GLN A 244 0.29 -9.99 1.68
CA GLN A 244 -0.91 -9.52 2.37
C GLN A 244 -2.16 -10.32 1.97
N GLY A 245 -2.33 -10.61 0.69
CA GLY A 245 -3.43 -11.46 0.20
C GLY A 245 -3.32 -12.90 0.68
N ARG A 246 -2.13 -13.48 0.53
CA ARG A 246 -1.86 -14.88 0.89
C ARG A 246 -2.02 -15.13 2.38
N ARG A 247 -1.31 -14.37 3.22
CA ARG A 247 -1.40 -14.51 4.69
C ARG A 247 -2.75 -14.09 5.23
N GLY A 248 -3.38 -13.07 4.63
CA GLY A 248 -4.73 -12.63 5.01
C GLY A 248 -5.74 -13.75 4.90
N LEU A 249 -5.75 -14.48 3.76
CA LEU A 249 -6.68 -15.59 3.56
C LEU A 249 -6.35 -16.80 4.46
N HIS A 250 -5.07 -17.12 4.65
CA HIS A 250 -4.68 -18.18 5.60
C HIS A 250 -5.09 -17.82 7.03
N SER A 251 -4.86 -16.59 7.50
CA SER A 251 -5.25 -16.15 8.83
C SER A 251 -6.76 -16.20 9.04
N LEU A 252 -7.53 -15.82 8.00
CA LEU A 252 -8.99 -15.92 8.02
C LEU A 252 -9.45 -17.40 8.14
N PHE A 253 -8.84 -18.28 7.36
CA PHE A 253 -9.11 -19.71 7.45
C PHE A 253 -8.78 -20.28 8.83
N GLN A 254 -7.60 -20.00 9.38
CA GLN A 254 -7.17 -20.49 10.69
C GLN A 254 -8.11 -20.02 11.82
N ALA A 255 -8.53 -18.75 11.76
CA ALA A 255 -9.49 -18.22 12.73
C ALA A 255 -10.83 -18.95 12.70
N LEU A 256 -11.33 -19.31 11.52
CA LEU A 256 -12.64 -19.95 11.35
C LEU A 256 -12.60 -21.47 11.52
N ALA A 257 -11.53 -22.14 11.03
CA ALA A 257 -11.44 -23.58 11.06
C ALA A 257 -10.95 -24.13 12.39
N ASN A 258 -10.04 -23.42 13.06
CA ASN A 258 -9.33 -23.86 14.23
C ASN A 258 -9.59 -23.02 15.48
N ASP A 259 -10.45 -22.03 15.39
CA ASP A 259 -10.70 -21.02 16.45
C ASP A 259 -9.39 -20.37 16.95
N GLU A 260 -8.42 -20.21 16.04
CA GLU A 260 -7.15 -19.58 16.38
C GLU A 260 -7.29 -18.07 16.49
N PRO A 261 -6.83 -17.46 17.60
CA PRO A 261 -6.89 -16.01 17.76
C PRO A 261 -5.94 -15.32 16.78
N VAL A 262 -6.47 -14.37 16.02
CA VAL A 262 -5.68 -13.50 15.14
C VAL A 262 -5.45 -12.15 15.84
N GLN A 263 -4.25 -11.59 15.72
CA GLN A 263 -3.98 -10.23 16.21
C GLN A 263 -4.85 -9.22 15.49
N ASP A 264 -5.30 -8.19 16.20
CA ASP A 264 -6.12 -7.10 15.62
C ASP A 264 -5.49 -6.50 14.36
N VAL A 265 -4.16 -6.31 14.36
CA VAL A 265 -3.40 -5.89 13.19
C VAL A 265 -2.21 -6.84 12.97
N VAL A 266 -2.20 -7.50 11.81
CA VAL A 266 -1.11 -8.37 11.35
C VAL A 266 -0.21 -7.54 10.42
N MET A 267 1.02 -7.29 10.85
CA MET A 267 1.96 -6.47 10.08
C MET A 267 2.89 -7.30 9.21
N ILE A 268 2.98 -6.95 7.93
CA ILE A 268 3.99 -7.44 6.99
C ILE A 268 5.22 -6.54 7.09
N THR A 269 6.40 -7.15 7.12
CA THR A 269 7.67 -6.41 7.12
C THR A 269 7.90 -5.76 5.76
N PRO A 270 8.19 -4.44 5.70
CA PRO A 270 8.58 -3.80 4.45
C PRO A 270 9.88 -4.40 3.89
N GLU A 271 9.95 -4.57 2.59
CA GLU A 271 11.14 -5.06 1.89
C GLU A 271 11.82 -3.93 1.12
N ILE A 272 13.14 -4.00 0.97
CA ILE A 272 13.92 -2.99 0.23
C ILE A 272 14.26 -3.56 -1.13
N ILE A 273 13.84 -2.87 -2.18
CA ILE A 273 14.21 -3.17 -3.57
C ILE A 273 15.35 -2.25 -3.99
N LEU A 274 16.45 -2.87 -4.38
CA LEU A 274 17.63 -2.23 -4.97
C LEU A 274 17.86 -2.81 -6.37
N SER A 275 18.72 -2.20 -7.16
CA SER A 275 19.11 -2.76 -8.49
C SER A 275 19.67 -4.18 -8.37
N SER A 276 20.35 -4.50 -7.28
CA SER A 276 20.99 -5.81 -7.05
C SER A 276 20.02 -6.95 -6.77
N ASN A 277 18.84 -6.68 -6.22
CA ASN A 277 17.83 -7.71 -5.91
C ASN A 277 16.53 -7.56 -6.72
N LEU A 278 16.48 -6.62 -7.66
CA LEU A 278 15.29 -6.30 -8.46
C LEU A 278 14.71 -7.51 -9.21
N ALA A 279 15.56 -8.46 -9.61
CA ALA A 279 15.13 -9.66 -10.32
C ALA A 279 14.35 -10.67 -9.46
N LEU A 280 14.32 -10.47 -8.14
CA LEU A 280 13.58 -11.32 -7.21
C LEU A 280 12.11 -10.91 -7.02
N PHE A 281 11.77 -9.73 -7.50
CA PHE A 281 10.45 -9.12 -7.45
C PHE A 281 9.86 -9.06 -8.87
#